data_969d45e731324bc12cc373c5e70e7d8d
#
_entry.id   969d45e731324bc12cc373c5e70e7d8d
#
_cell.length_a   1.000
_cell.length_b   1.000
_cell.length_c   1.000
_cell.angle_alpha   90.00
_cell.angle_beta   90.00
_cell.angle_gamma   90.00
#
_symmetry.space_group_name_H-M   'P 1'
#
loop_
_entity.id
_entity.type
_entity.pdbx_description
1 polymer ?
#
loop_
_entity_poly.entity_id
_entity_poly.type
_entity_poly.pdbx_seq_one_letter_code
_entity_poly.pdbx_strand_id
1 'polypeptide(L)'
;TDRCGATVERIAMQKAGIIKENVPVVTAADGDDALGPIKAVAMFKQSKLYIYGSAFWGTEVKSTMEGQTFTLHAGEYYSSDYNINLPGEHQIANTSLAVVAAKLVSKQDDRINELALHIGVANTIWPGRLERISQNPDVILDGAHNPAGADALRNALDKYYPQQKRTFVFGMMGDKDMKSVIGKLFRPMDTVYTVKADEGGRAASAEELASLIGNQAEAMNSLASA
;
A
#
# COMPACT_ATOMS: atom_id res chain seq x y z
N THR A 1 -10.17 -8.23 9.87
CA THR A 1 -9.77 -8.28 11.30
C THR A 1 -10.13 -9.63 11.91
N ASP A 2 -11.30 -10.18 11.64
CA ASP A 2 -11.79 -11.41 12.30
C ASP A 2 -10.96 -12.66 12.06
N ARG A 3 -10.21 -12.74 10.94
CA ARG A 3 -9.33 -13.87 10.63
C ARG A 3 -7.91 -13.75 11.19
N CYS A 4 -7.44 -12.52 11.45
CA CYS A 4 -6.06 -12.26 11.89
C CYS A 4 -5.95 -11.69 13.30
N GLY A 5 -7.07 -11.47 14.00
CA GLY A 5 -7.12 -10.89 15.35
C GLY A 5 -7.67 -9.47 15.38
N ALA A 6 -8.17 -9.06 16.55
CA ALA A 6 -8.86 -7.78 16.75
C ALA A 6 -7.90 -6.60 17.04
N THR A 7 -6.61 -6.85 17.26
CA THR A 7 -5.61 -5.82 17.57
C THR A 7 -4.42 -5.87 16.63
N VAL A 8 -3.74 -4.74 16.46
CA VAL A 8 -2.50 -4.63 15.65
C VAL A 8 -1.46 -5.66 16.13
N GLU A 9 -1.30 -5.80 17.43
CA GLU A 9 -0.38 -6.75 18.06
C GLU A 9 -0.67 -8.21 17.66
N ARG A 10 -1.94 -8.64 17.69
CA ARG A 10 -2.34 -10.00 17.28
C ARG A 10 -2.09 -10.24 15.79
N ILE A 11 -2.39 -9.25 14.97
CA ILE A 11 -2.10 -9.31 13.53
C ILE A 11 -0.59 -9.41 13.30
N ALA A 12 0.21 -8.61 14.00
CA ALA A 12 1.66 -8.64 13.92
C ALA A 12 2.24 -9.98 14.37
N MET A 13 1.72 -10.56 15.47
CA MET A 13 2.12 -11.89 15.94
C MET A 13 1.83 -12.97 14.91
N GLN A 14 0.66 -12.94 14.28
CA GLN A 14 0.32 -13.89 13.23
C GLN A 14 1.25 -13.74 11.99
N LYS A 15 1.57 -12.49 11.60
CA LYS A 15 2.51 -12.22 10.52
C LYS A 15 3.93 -12.63 10.87
N ALA A 16 4.37 -12.45 12.11
CA ALA A 16 5.67 -12.90 12.59
C ALA A 16 5.84 -14.43 12.54
N GLY A 17 4.75 -15.20 12.46
CA GLY A 17 4.79 -16.66 12.30
C GLY A 17 5.52 -17.17 11.05
N ILE A 18 5.74 -16.32 10.03
CA ILE A 18 6.53 -16.69 8.84
C ILE A 18 8.04 -16.65 9.09
N ILE A 19 8.51 -16.04 10.19
CA ILE A 19 9.94 -15.88 10.50
C ILE A 19 10.56 -17.25 10.74
N LYS A 20 11.62 -17.55 9.99
CA LYS A 20 12.37 -18.80 10.08
C LYS A 20 13.65 -18.58 10.88
N GLU A 21 14.14 -19.66 11.49
CA GLU A 21 15.39 -19.63 12.27
C GLU A 21 16.58 -19.22 11.40
N ASN A 22 17.37 -18.26 11.90
CA ASN A 22 18.56 -17.71 11.22
C ASN A 22 18.30 -17.06 9.84
N VAL A 23 17.04 -16.81 9.46
CA VAL A 23 16.71 -16.14 8.21
C VAL A 23 16.47 -14.65 8.48
N PRO A 24 17.14 -13.73 7.75
CA PRO A 24 16.91 -12.29 7.94
C PRO A 24 15.45 -11.88 7.75
N VAL A 25 15.02 -10.89 8.54
CA VAL A 25 13.69 -10.30 8.48
C VAL A 25 13.81 -8.85 8.02
N VAL A 26 13.01 -8.46 7.02
CA VAL A 26 12.90 -7.08 6.53
C VAL A 26 11.48 -6.61 6.77
N THR A 27 11.30 -5.45 7.42
CA THR A 27 9.96 -4.94 7.77
C THR A 27 9.87 -3.43 7.67
N ALA A 28 8.69 -2.94 7.28
CA ALA A 28 8.26 -1.55 7.44
C ALA A 28 7.12 -1.42 8.46
N ALA A 29 6.92 -2.41 9.32
CA ALA A 29 6.01 -2.26 10.45
C ALA A 29 6.47 -1.09 11.32
N ASP A 30 5.50 -0.28 11.77
CA ASP A 30 5.72 0.91 12.58
C ASP A 30 4.88 0.84 13.86
N GLY A 31 5.36 1.53 14.90
CA GLY A 31 4.75 1.52 16.22
C GLY A 31 5.03 0.26 17.03
N ASP A 32 4.99 0.39 18.35
CA ASP A 32 5.37 -0.68 19.29
C ASP A 32 4.44 -1.89 19.19
N ASP A 33 3.15 -1.68 18.95
CA ASP A 33 2.14 -2.75 18.81
C ASP A 33 2.43 -3.67 17.62
N ALA A 34 2.99 -3.13 16.54
CA ALA A 34 3.36 -3.92 15.37
C ALA A 34 4.79 -4.47 15.45
N LEU A 35 5.74 -3.64 15.88
CA LEU A 35 7.16 -4.03 15.93
C LEU A 35 7.48 -4.94 17.11
N GLY A 36 6.82 -4.80 18.26
CA GLY A 36 7.08 -5.60 19.44
C GLY A 36 7.03 -7.11 19.18
N PRO A 37 5.90 -7.65 18.66
CA PRO A 37 5.79 -9.05 18.29
C PRO A 37 6.82 -9.52 17.27
N ILE A 38 7.08 -8.70 16.23
CA ILE A 38 8.06 -9.03 15.20
C ILE A 38 9.48 -9.12 15.79
N LYS A 39 9.87 -8.15 16.64
CA LYS A 39 11.17 -8.15 17.35
C LYS A 39 11.32 -9.38 18.24
N ALA A 40 10.28 -9.70 19.02
CA ALA A 40 10.31 -10.85 19.93
C ALA A 40 10.50 -12.17 19.18
N VAL A 41 9.73 -12.39 18.11
CA VAL A 41 9.86 -13.61 17.30
C VAL A 41 11.20 -13.66 16.56
N ALA A 42 11.68 -12.54 15.98
CA ALA A 42 12.97 -12.47 15.31
C ALA A 42 14.12 -12.80 16.28
N MET A 43 14.08 -12.27 17.50
CA MET A 43 15.05 -12.59 18.55
C MET A 43 15.01 -14.07 18.93
N PHE A 44 13.82 -14.63 19.17
CA PHE A 44 13.64 -16.04 19.49
C PHE A 44 14.17 -16.96 18.39
N LYS A 45 14.00 -16.54 17.10
CA LYS A 45 14.48 -17.27 15.91
C LYS A 45 15.92 -16.95 15.54
N GLN A 46 16.65 -16.17 16.34
CA GLN A 46 18.03 -15.73 16.07
C GLN A 46 18.16 -15.06 14.68
N SER A 47 17.11 -14.38 14.23
CA SER A 47 17.00 -13.78 12.91
C SER A 47 17.37 -12.32 12.97
N LYS A 48 18.30 -11.89 12.12
CA LYS A 48 18.68 -10.47 12.02
C LYS A 48 17.52 -9.66 11.45
N LEU A 49 17.12 -8.59 12.15
CA LEU A 49 15.99 -7.74 11.80
C LEU A 49 16.49 -6.44 11.15
N TYR A 50 15.93 -6.11 9.99
CA TYR A 50 16.13 -4.87 9.25
C TYR A 50 14.82 -4.09 9.21
N ILE A 51 14.79 -2.92 9.84
CA ILE A 51 13.59 -2.08 10.00
C ILE A 51 13.73 -0.86 9.09
N TYR A 52 12.70 -0.60 8.26
CA TYR A 52 12.59 0.63 7.48
C TYR A 52 12.54 1.86 8.41
N GLY A 53 13.19 2.94 8.00
CA GLY A 53 13.32 4.15 8.82
C GLY A 53 14.47 4.09 9.84
N SER A 54 15.10 2.91 10.03
CA SER A 54 16.24 2.74 10.95
C SER A 54 17.44 2.10 10.25
N ALA A 55 17.30 0.85 9.79
CA ALA A 55 18.39 0.13 9.11
C ALA A 55 18.52 0.53 7.62
N PHE A 56 17.46 1.01 7.03
CA PHE A 56 17.39 1.50 5.65
C PHE A 56 16.18 2.41 5.47
N TRP A 57 16.24 3.31 4.50
CA TRP A 57 15.12 4.22 4.15
C TRP A 57 15.24 4.70 2.71
N GLY A 58 14.12 5.16 2.13
CA GLY A 58 14.07 5.81 0.83
C GLY A 58 13.85 7.31 0.96
N THR A 59 14.58 8.11 0.19
CA THR A 59 14.36 9.56 0.07
C THR A 59 13.86 9.88 -1.31
N GLU A 60 12.66 10.48 -1.41
CA GLU A 60 12.08 10.87 -2.69
C GLU A 60 12.94 11.95 -3.36
N VAL A 61 13.25 11.75 -4.65
CA VAL A 61 13.93 12.71 -5.51
C VAL A 61 12.92 13.37 -6.45
N LYS A 62 12.04 12.58 -7.06
CA LYS A 62 10.98 13.04 -7.97
C LYS A 62 9.78 12.10 -7.89
N SER A 63 8.58 12.66 -7.98
CA SER A 63 7.35 11.87 -7.96
C SER A 63 6.29 12.48 -8.87
N THR A 64 5.74 11.65 -9.76
CA THR A 64 4.66 11.97 -10.69
C THR A 64 3.68 10.81 -10.77
N MET A 65 2.56 10.96 -11.49
CA MET A 65 1.63 9.86 -11.76
C MET A 65 2.21 8.78 -12.69
N GLU A 66 3.28 9.08 -13.42
CA GLU A 66 4.00 8.13 -14.29
C GLU A 66 5.03 7.28 -13.51
N GLY A 67 5.35 7.68 -12.29
CA GLY A 67 6.32 6.98 -11.45
C GLY A 67 7.17 7.91 -10.60
N GLN A 68 8.14 7.33 -9.92
CA GLN A 68 8.97 8.01 -8.95
C GLN A 68 10.44 7.65 -9.11
N THR A 69 11.31 8.60 -8.74
CA THR A 69 12.74 8.35 -8.48
C THR A 69 13.00 8.58 -7.01
N PHE A 70 13.70 7.68 -6.36
CA PHE A 70 14.10 7.83 -4.97
C PHE A 70 15.51 7.27 -4.75
N THR A 71 16.21 7.80 -3.74
CA THR A 71 17.49 7.28 -3.27
C THR A 71 17.23 6.31 -2.12
N LEU A 72 17.63 5.05 -2.26
CA LEU A 72 17.64 4.07 -1.17
C LEU A 72 18.95 4.18 -0.41
N HIS A 73 18.87 4.36 0.89
CA HIS A 73 19.97 4.32 1.84
C HIS A 73 19.88 3.04 2.68
N ALA A 74 21.00 2.33 2.86
CA ALA A 74 21.06 1.15 3.74
C ALA A 74 22.43 1.01 4.41
N GLY A 75 22.43 1.05 5.75
CA GLY A 75 23.67 1.17 6.51
C GLY A 75 24.42 2.48 6.25
N GLU A 76 25.71 2.50 6.55
CA GLU A 76 26.53 3.73 6.44
C GLU A 76 27.00 4.03 5.01
N TYR A 77 27.11 3.02 4.15
CA TYR A 77 27.84 3.16 2.89
C TYR A 77 27.03 2.81 1.63
N TYR A 78 25.81 2.29 1.78
CA TYR A 78 25.00 1.99 0.62
C TYR A 78 24.01 3.11 0.33
N SER A 79 24.13 3.69 -0.85
CA SER A 79 23.17 4.64 -1.41
C SER A 79 23.06 4.41 -2.91
N SER A 80 21.83 4.27 -3.42
CA SER A 80 21.59 4.06 -4.84
C SER A 80 20.22 4.59 -5.25
N ASP A 81 20.14 5.19 -6.44
CA ASP A 81 18.92 5.75 -6.99
C ASP A 81 18.12 4.67 -7.73
N TYR A 82 16.83 4.61 -7.46
CA TYR A 82 15.89 3.69 -8.11
C TYR A 82 14.76 4.45 -8.78
N ASN A 83 14.39 3.99 -9.97
CA ASN A 83 13.19 4.44 -10.68
C ASN A 83 12.11 3.37 -10.55
N ILE A 84 10.89 3.75 -10.20
CA ILE A 84 9.73 2.86 -10.10
C ILE A 84 8.54 3.44 -10.86
N ASN A 85 7.77 2.60 -11.53
CA ASN A 85 6.57 2.99 -12.26
C ASN A 85 5.31 3.01 -11.37
N LEU A 86 5.48 2.85 -10.05
CA LEU A 86 4.39 2.85 -9.08
C LEU A 86 4.36 4.20 -8.36
N PRO A 87 3.32 5.02 -8.55
CA PRO A 87 3.17 6.29 -7.85
C PRO A 87 2.72 6.07 -6.38
N GLY A 88 2.93 7.10 -5.56
CA GLY A 88 2.57 7.10 -4.13
C GLY A 88 3.76 6.83 -3.20
N GLU A 89 3.87 7.64 -2.16
CA GLU A 89 5.01 7.63 -1.22
C GLU A 89 5.22 6.25 -0.56
N HIS A 90 4.12 5.54 -0.24
CA HIS A 90 4.18 4.18 0.32
C HIS A 90 4.90 3.17 -0.59
N GLN A 91 4.95 3.42 -1.91
CA GLN A 91 5.65 2.55 -2.85
C GLN A 91 7.18 2.70 -2.74
N ILE A 92 7.69 3.84 -2.28
CA ILE A 92 9.11 4.01 -1.97
C ILE A 92 9.50 3.05 -0.83
N ALA A 93 8.70 3.01 0.24
CA ALA A 93 8.93 2.07 1.34
C ALA A 93 8.83 0.60 0.87
N ASN A 94 7.77 0.25 0.12
CA ASN A 94 7.58 -1.11 -0.40
C ASN A 94 8.75 -1.55 -1.29
N THR A 95 9.21 -0.68 -2.20
CA THR A 95 10.33 -0.97 -3.08
C THR A 95 11.63 -1.08 -2.31
N SER A 96 11.85 -0.21 -1.32
CA SER A 96 13.02 -0.29 -0.43
C SER A 96 13.09 -1.64 0.30
N LEU A 97 11.95 -2.13 0.82
CA LEU A 97 11.88 -3.47 1.43
C LEU A 97 12.25 -4.57 0.41
N ALA A 98 11.68 -4.50 -0.79
CA ALA A 98 11.93 -5.49 -1.83
C ALA A 98 13.41 -5.53 -2.24
N VAL A 99 14.02 -4.36 -2.46
CA VAL A 99 15.45 -4.25 -2.81
C VAL A 99 16.34 -4.78 -1.69
N VAL A 100 16.11 -4.38 -0.43
CA VAL A 100 16.90 -4.87 0.71
C VAL A 100 16.75 -6.37 0.89
N ALA A 101 15.53 -6.91 0.77
CA ALA A 101 15.31 -8.36 0.81
C ALA A 101 16.05 -9.08 -0.32
N ALA A 102 15.98 -8.58 -1.55
CA ALA A 102 16.68 -9.16 -2.70
C ALA A 102 18.21 -9.08 -2.52
N LYS A 103 18.76 -7.98 -1.98
CA LYS A 103 20.19 -7.86 -1.65
C LYS A 103 20.65 -8.85 -0.56
N LEU A 104 19.78 -9.21 0.37
CA LEU A 104 20.10 -10.26 1.34
C LEU A 104 20.15 -11.64 0.69
N VAL A 105 19.28 -11.91 -0.29
CA VAL A 105 19.25 -13.16 -1.08
C VAL A 105 20.41 -13.22 -2.06
N SER A 106 20.84 -12.09 -2.63
CA SER A 106 21.94 -12.03 -3.62
C SER A 106 23.26 -12.60 -3.12
N LYS A 107 23.44 -12.69 -1.79
CA LYS A 107 24.59 -13.38 -1.18
C LYS A 107 24.66 -14.87 -1.47
N GLN A 108 23.57 -15.45 -1.96
CA GLN A 108 23.41 -16.87 -2.29
C GLN A 108 23.05 -17.09 -3.76
N ASP A 109 22.84 -16.00 -4.55
CA ASP A 109 22.41 -16.08 -5.95
C ASP A 109 22.96 -14.89 -6.76
N ASP A 110 24.01 -15.13 -7.53
CA ASP A 110 24.72 -14.13 -8.34
C ASP A 110 23.86 -13.52 -9.46
N ARG A 111 22.72 -14.12 -9.78
CA ARG A 111 21.74 -13.55 -10.73
C ARG A 111 21.11 -12.29 -10.21
N ILE A 112 21.05 -12.12 -8.90
CA ILE A 112 20.52 -10.93 -8.22
C ILE A 112 21.67 -9.93 -8.01
N ASN A 113 22.10 -9.27 -9.07
CA ASN A 113 23.12 -8.21 -9.05
C ASN A 113 22.47 -6.82 -9.11
N GLU A 114 23.25 -5.75 -8.97
CA GLU A 114 22.74 -4.35 -9.00
C GLU A 114 21.95 -4.04 -10.28
N LEU A 115 22.44 -4.46 -11.44
CA LEU A 115 21.75 -4.23 -12.71
C LEU A 115 20.38 -4.93 -12.74
N ALA A 116 20.30 -6.16 -12.27
CA ALA A 116 19.05 -6.93 -12.18
C ALA A 116 18.05 -6.24 -11.23
N LEU A 117 18.52 -5.70 -10.10
CA LEU A 117 17.69 -4.94 -9.16
C LEU A 117 17.11 -3.68 -9.81
N HIS A 118 17.94 -2.86 -10.47
CA HIS A 118 17.48 -1.66 -11.16
C HIS A 118 16.47 -1.98 -12.26
N ILE A 119 16.76 -2.98 -13.10
CA ILE A 119 15.85 -3.40 -14.18
C ILE A 119 14.54 -3.95 -13.60
N GLY A 120 14.60 -4.80 -12.59
CA GLY A 120 13.43 -5.40 -11.96
C GLY A 120 12.51 -4.37 -11.33
N VAL A 121 13.07 -3.41 -10.59
CA VAL A 121 12.33 -2.32 -9.97
C VAL A 121 11.69 -1.41 -11.03
N ALA A 122 12.45 -0.98 -12.04
CA ALA A 122 11.97 -0.08 -13.09
C ALA A 122 10.86 -0.71 -13.95
N ASN A 123 10.85 -2.04 -14.10
CA ASN A 123 9.84 -2.75 -14.90
C ASN A 123 8.70 -3.33 -14.05
N THR A 124 8.63 -3.00 -12.76
CA THR A 124 7.54 -3.48 -11.91
C THR A 124 6.22 -2.88 -12.34
N ILE A 125 5.24 -3.75 -12.62
CA ILE A 125 3.85 -3.40 -12.91
C ILE A 125 2.97 -4.07 -11.87
N TRP A 126 2.07 -3.31 -11.25
CA TRP A 126 1.11 -3.83 -10.30
C TRP A 126 -0.28 -3.23 -10.54
N PRO A 127 -1.15 -3.92 -11.27
CA PRO A 127 -2.46 -3.41 -11.60
C PRO A 127 -3.30 -3.06 -10.36
N GLY A 128 -4.09 -1.99 -10.45
CA GLY A 128 -4.94 -1.53 -9.36
C GLY A 128 -4.18 -0.94 -8.16
N ARG A 129 -2.99 -0.40 -8.36
CA ARG A 129 -2.25 0.38 -7.36
C ARG A 129 -1.97 1.78 -7.91
N LEU A 130 -2.90 2.70 -7.66
CA LEU A 130 -2.91 4.06 -8.21
C LEU A 130 -2.64 4.06 -9.72
N GLU A 131 -3.23 3.08 -10.42
CA GLU A 131 -3.02 2.83 -11.83
C GLU A 131 -3.84 3.78 -12.68
N ARG A 132 -3.19 4.62 -13.50
CA ARG A 132 -3.89 5.48 -14.46
C ARG A 132 -4.18 4.71 -15.75
N ILE A 133 -5.46 4.38 -15.97
CA ILE A 133 -5.92 3.59 -17.13
C ILE A 133 -6.39 4.46 -18.30
N SER A 134 -6.64 5.76 -18.07
CA SER A 134 -7.02 6.72 -19.12
C SER A 134 -6.51 8.10 -18.79
N GLN A 135 -6.36 8.92 -19.84
CA GLN A 135 -6.08 10.36 -19.77
C GLN A 135 -7.17 11.11 -20.55
N ASN A 136 -7.57 12.28 -20.06
CA ASN A 136 -8.60 13.14 -20.66
C ASN A 136 -10.00 12.47 -20.80
N PRO A 137 -10.68 12.15 -19.69
CA PRO A 137 -10.29 12.42 -18.29
C PRO A 137 -9.29 11.41 -17.77
N ASP A 138 -8.55 11.80 -16.73
CA ASP A 138 -7.75 10.84 -15.96
C ASP A 138 -8.68 9.87 -15.22
N VAL A 139 -8.48 8.58 -15.45
CA VAL A 139 -9.16 7.50 -14.74
C VAL A 139 -8.14 6.68 -13.97
N ILE A 140 -8.31 6.62 -12.65
CA ILE A 140 -7.40 5.96 -11.72
C ILE A 140 -8.06 4.74 -11.10
N LEU A 141 -7.38 3.60 -11.12
CA LEU A 141 -7.78 2.39 -10.40
C LEU A 141 -6.93 2.21 -9.15
N ASP A 142 -7.57 1.95 -8.02
CA ASP A 142 -6.87 1.60 -6.78
C ASP A 142 -7.65 0.56 -5.96
N GLY A 143 -6.93 -0.34 -5.33
CA GLY A 143 -7.48 -1.41 -4.50
C GLY A 143 -7.48 -1.11 -3.00
N ALA A 144 -7.44 0.14 -2.57
CA ALA A 144 -7.51 0.52 -1.16
C ALA A 144 -8.81 0.01 -0.52
N HIS A 145 -8.68 -0.80 0.52
CA HIS A 145 -9.82 -1.47 1.18
C HIS A 145 -9.67 -1.53 2.71
N ASN A 146 -8.76 -0.78 3.27
CA ASN A 146 -8.53 -0.63 4.70
C ASN A 146 -8.12 0.81 5.02
N PRO A 147 -8.16 1.25 6.29
CA PRO A 147 -7.88 2.64 6.66
C PRO A 147 -6.50 3.14 6.21
N ALA A 148 -5.45 2.32 6.32
CA ALA A 148 -4.11 2.71 5.89
C ALA A 148 -4.00 2.87 4.37
N GLY A 149 -4.64 1.98 3.59
CA GLY A 149 -4.74 2.10 2.14
C GLY A 149 -5.52 3.35 1.72
N ALA A 150 -6.63 3.66 2.42
CA ALA A 150 -7.41 4.87 2.18
C ALA A 150 -6.60 6.15 2.43
N ASP A 151 -5.81 6.19 3.51
CA ASP A 151 -4.89 7.30 3.78
C ASP A 151 -3.83 7.45 2.68
N ALA A 152 -3.20 6.34 2.28
CA ALA A 152 -2.18 6.33 1.23
C ALA A 152 -2.74 6.83 -0.11
N LEU A 153 -3.93 6.33 -0.50
CA LEU A 153 -4.62 6.77 -1.70
C LEU A 153 -4.99 8.26 -1.62
N ARG A 154 -5.55 8.71 -0.49
CA ARG A 154 -5.93 10.11 -0.29
C ARG A 154 -4.73 11.03 -0.40
N ASN A 155 -3.62 10.71 0.25
CA ASN A 155 -2.39 11.49 0.21
C ASN A 155 -1.83 11.56 -1.22
N ALA A 156 -1.86 10.46 -1.97
CA ALA A 156 -1.43 10.45 -3.36
C ALA A 156 -2.35 11.31 -4.24
N LEU A 157 -3.67 11.21 -4.07
CA LEU A 157 -4.62 12.06 -4.80
C LEU A 157 -4.44 13.54 -4.48
N ASP A 158 -4.16 13.89 -3.23
CA ASP A 158 -3.91 15.29 -2.85
C ASP A 158 -2.58 15.81 -3.39
N LYS A 159 -1.56 14.93 -3.50
CA LYS A 159 -0.26 15.26 -4.06
C LYS A 159 -0.31 15.48 -5.58
N TYR A 160 -0.92 14.53 -6.32
CA TYR A 160 -0.88 14.54 -7.79
C TYR A 160 -2.02 15.34 -8.42
N TYR A 161 -3.14 15.50 -7.70
CA TYR A 161 -4.34 16.20 -8.16
C TYR A 161 -4.81 17.21 -7.10
N PRO A 162 -3.98 18.19 -6.73
CA PRO A 162 -4.33 19.14 -5.68
C PRO A 162 -5.56 19.96 -6.07
N GLN A 163 -6.47 20.14 -5.11
CA GLN A 163 -7.67 21.00 -5.23
C GLN A 163 -8.67 20.63 -6.35
N GLN A 164 -8.50 19.48 -7.01
CA GLN A 164 -9.45 19.03 -8.01
C GLN A 164 -10.67 18.37 -7.35
N LYS A 165 -11.86 18.67 -7.88
CA LYS A 165 -13.08 17.92 -7.60
C LYS A 165 -12.92 16.53 -8.24
N ARG A 166 -13.25 15.48 -7.50
CA ARG A 166 -13.11 14.10 -7.94
C ARG A 166 -14.46 13.42 -8.00
N THR A 167 -14.61 12.54 -8.97
CA THR A 167 -15.71 11.59 -9.04
C THR A 167 -15.16 10.21 -8.71
N PHE A 168 -15.76 9.56 -7.73
CA PHE A 168 -15.41 8.21 -7.34
C PHE A 168 -16.50 7.23 -7.76
N VAL A 169 -16.08 6.08 -8.27
CA VAL A 169 -16.91 4.88 -8.32
C VAL A 169 -16.39 3.94 -7.23
N PHE A 170 -17.18 3.70 -6.20
CA PHE A 170 -16.73 3.06 -4.98
C PHE A 170 -17.55 1.83 -4.63
N GLY A 171 -16.86 0.71 -4.44
CA GLY A 171 -17.41 -0.53 -3.89
C GLY A 171 -16.47 -1.13 -2.85
N MET A 172 -17.03 -1.80 -1.85
CA MET A 172 -16.24 -2.34 -0.75
C MET A 172 -16.87 -3.62 -0.17
N MET A 173 -16.04 -4.50 0.38
CA MET A 173 -16.51 -5.67 1.12
C MET A 173 -17.06 -5.27 2.48
N GLY A 174 -18.20 -5.83 2.87
CA GLY A 174 -18.91 -5.51 4.11
C GLY A 174 -18.18 -5.94 5.40
N ASP A 175 -17.22 -6.88 5.29
CA ASP A 175 -16.37 -7.32 6.41
C ASP A 175 -15.20 -6.37 6.72
N LYS A 176 -15.13 -5.22 6.09
CA LYS A 176 -14.07 -4.21 6.28
C LYS A 176 -14.55 -3.03 7.13
N ASP A 177 -13.61 -2.27 7.64
CA ASP A 177 -13.90 -1.03 8.38
C ASP A 177 -14.31 0.10 7.42
N MET A 178 -15.55 0.01 6.93
CA MET A 178 -16.10 0.95 5.94
C MET A 178 -16.10 2.38 6.45
N LYS A 179 -16.47 2.61 7.71
CA LYS A 179 -16.56 3.95 8.29
C LYS A 179 -15.21 4.66 8.31
N SER A 180 -14.17 3.98 8.75
CA SER A 180 -12.82 4.53 8.77
C SER A 180 -12.28 4.78 7.36
N VAL A 181 -12.53 3.88 6.40
CA VAL A 181 -12.12 4.07 5.00
C VAL A 181 -12.82 5.28 4.39
N ILE A 182 -14.14 5.38 4.52
CA ILE A 182 -14.97 6.48 4.00
C ILE A 182 -14.51 7.82 4.57
N GLY A 183 -14.34 7.91 5.90
CA GLY A 183 -13.94 9.14 6.58
C GLY A 183 -12.54 9.65 6.19
N LYS A 184 -11.65 8.73 5.78
CA LYS A 184 -10.29 9.07 5.32
C LYS A 184 -10.25 9.45 3.84
N LEU A 185 -10.99 8.73 3.00
CA LEU A 185 -10.89 8.83 1.54
C LEU A 185 -11.63 10.03 0.96
N PHE A 186 -12.88 10.28 1.37
CA PHE A 186 -13.74 11.28 0.72
C PHE A 186 -13.66 12.64 1.37
N ARG A 187 -13.82 13.69 0.56
CA ARG A 187 -13.94 15.10 0.96
C ARG A 187 -15.33 15.62 0.57
N PRO A 188 -15.84 16.66 1.23
CA PRO A 188 -17.19 17.21 0.94
C PRO A 188 -17.41 17.65 -0.51
N MET A 189 -16.34 17.98 -1.24
CA MET A 189 -16.40 18.40 -2.63
C MET A 189 -16.43 17.25 -3.63
N ASP A 190 -16.13 16.04 -3.21
CA ASP A 190 -16.09 14.84 -4.08
C ASP A 190 -17.52 14.40 -4.40
N THR A 191 -17.72 13.80 -5.57
CA THR A 191 -18.95 13.08 -5.94
C THR A 191 -18.66 11.58 -5.88
N VAL A 192 -19.54 10.79 -5.26
CA VAL A 192 -19.32 9.36 -5.09
C VAL A 192 -20.50 8.56 -5.65
N TYR A 193 -20.25 7.72 -6.64
CA TYR A 193 -21.18 6.70 -7.09
C TYR A 193 -20.82 5.39 -6.41
N THR A 194 -21.75 4.83 -5.65
CA THR A 194 -21.52 3.58 -4.95
C THR A 194 -22.06 2.40 -5.74
N VAL A 195 -21.28 1.33 -5.77
CA VAL A 195 -21.63 0.10 -6.47
C VAL A 195 -21.38 -1.11 -5.58
N LYS A 196 -22.07 -2.22 -5.84
CA LYS A 196 -21.74 -3.49 -5.22
C LYS A 196 -20.45 -4.05 -5.82
N ALA A 197 -19.44 -4.31 -4.99
CA ALA A 197 -18.09 -4.68 -5.47
C ALA A 197 -18.03 -6.08 -6.09
N ASP A 198 -18.87 -7.00 -5.67
CA ASP A 198 -18.98 -8.34 -6.23
C ASP A 198 -20.38 -8.95 -5.95
N GLU A 199 -20.76 -10.00 -6.69
CA GLU A 199 -22.02 -10.72 -6.51
C GLU A 199 -21.96 -11.82 -5.44
N GLY A 200 -20.80 -12.05 -4.83
CA GLY A 200 -20.51 -13.16 -3.91
C GLY A 200 -21.08 -13.02 -2.49
N GLY A 201 -21.97 -12.08 -2.22
CA GLY A 201 -22.67 -11.91 -0.94
C GLY A 201 -21.84 -11.33 0.22
N ARG A 202 -20.55 -11.07 0.02
CA ARG A 202 -19.67 -10.42 1.00
C ARG A 202 -19.55 -8.90 0.79
N ALA A 203 -19.89 -8.42 -0.40
CA ALA A 203 -19.85 -7.00 -0.71
C ALA A 203 -20.96 -6.26 0.03
N ALA A 204 -20.66 -5.07 0.54
CA ALA A 204 -21.67 -4.13 1.00
C ALA A 204 -22.58 -3.72 -0.19
N SER A 205 -23.86 -3.45 0.07
CA SER A 205 -24.75 -2.94 -0.97
C SER A 205 -24.41 -1.49 -1.36
N ALA A 206 -24.77 -1.10 -2.56
CA ALA A 206 -24.59 0.28 -3.01
C ALA A 206 -25.33 1.28 -2.09
N GLU A 207 -26.54 0.94 -1.67
CA GLU A 207 -27.38 1.76 -0.79
C GLU A 207 -26.75 1.92 0.61
N GLU A 208 -26.20 0.82 1.17
CA GLU A 208 -25.50 0.85 2.45
C GLU A 208 -24.30 1.81 2.39
N LEU A 209 -23.46 1.69 1.35
CA LEU A 209 -22.31 2.56 1.15
C LEU A 209 -22.73 4.02 0.95
N ALA A 210 -23.75 4.29 0.14
CA ALA A 210 -24.25 5.65 -0.08
C ALA A 210 -24.80 6.27 1.21
N SER A 211 -25.53 5.50 2.02
CA SER A 211 -26.03 5.94 3.33
C SER A 211 -24.90 6.29 4.30
N LEU A 212 -23.80 5.54 4.31
CA LEU A 212 -22.63 5.81 5.15
C LEU A 212 -21.85 7.06 4.71
N ILE A 213 -21.81 7.34 3.41
CA ILE A 213 -21.09 8.49 2.83
C ILE A 213 -21.93 9.79 2.97
N GLY A 214 -23.23 9.66 2.79
CA GLY A 214 -24.18 10.79 2.92
C GLY A 214 -24.46 11.52 1.62
N ASN A 215 -24.80 12.82 1.69
CA ASN A 215 -25.40 13.61 0.61
C ASN A 215 -24.55 13.74 -0.68
N GLN A 216 -23.28 13.40 -0.64
CA GLN A 216 -22.39 13.44 -1.81
C GLN A 216 -22.34 12.11 -2.58
N ALA A 217 -23.10 11.11 -2.12
CA ALA A 217 -23.09 9.77 -2.70
C ALA A 217 -24.44 9.40 -3.31
N GLU A 218 -24.40 8.65 -4.41
CA GLU A 218 -25.55 8.07 -5.11
C GLU A 218 -25.32 6.59 -5.32
N ALA A 219 -26.32 5.77 -4.96
CA ALA A 219 -26.28 4.33 -5.16
C ALA A 219 -26.63 3.96 -6.60
N MET A 220 -25.76 3.19 -7.25
CA MET A 220 -25.91 2.78 -8.63
C MET A 220 -26.20 1.28 -8.73
N ASN A 221 -27.03 0.90 -9.68
CA ASN A 221 -27.44 -0.50 -9.90
C ASN A 221 -26.32 -1.38 -10.47
N SER A 222 -25.34 -0.78 -11.13
CA SER A 222 -24.21 -1.47 -11.73
C SER A 222 -23.03 -0.53 -11.96
N LEU A 223 -21.85 -1.10 -12.20
CA LEU A 223 -20.67 -0.34 -12.62
C LEU A 223 -20.90 0.41 -13.95
N ALA A 224 -21.70 -0.17 -14.87
CA ALA A 224 -22.00 0.44 -16.16
C ALA A 224 -22.94 1.65 -16.07
N SER A 225 -23.64 1.82 -14.95
CA SER A 225 -24.52 2.96 -14.69
C SER A 225 -23.87 4.05 -13.84
N ALA A 226 -22.70 3.78 -13.29
CA ALA A 226 -21.88 4.73 -12.53
C ALA A 226 -20.97 5.52 -13.46
#